data_0a7dc1b3f178b255602efd6da0dcd610
#
_entry.id   0a7dc1b3f178b255602efd6da0dcd610
#
_cell.length_a   1.000
_cell.length_b   1.000
_cell.length_c   1.000
_cell.angle_alpha   90.00
_cell.angle_beta   90.00
_cell.angle_gamma   90.00
#
_symmetry.space_group_name_H-M   'P 1'
#
loop_
_entity.id
_entity.type
_entity.pdbx_description
1 polymer ?
#
loop_
_entity_poly.entity_id
_entity_poly.type
_entity_poly.pdbx_seq_one_letter_code
_entity_poly.pdbx_strand_id
1 'polypeptide(L)'
;MTEGPYASFDVYVDAADAATVLDRLRTALGGRHGPATAAHDLVIGPLWMTGAHNDHRTGHRSDPHDFLEWPTVLEGESSLRAAPAEVVEAVATVLRALWGMGYQVLATCDFEDELPDAGGIARYR
;
A
#
# COMPACT_ATOMS: atom_id res chain seq x y z
N MET A 1 11.84 18.49 11.95
CA MET A 1 10.77 18.55 10.98
C MET A 1 9.72 17.50 11.28
N THR A 2 8.51 17.86 11.13
CA THR A 2 7.39 16.97 11.47
C THR A 2 6.81 16.35 10.22
N GLU A 3 6.57 15.06 10.26
CA GLU A 3 5.84 14.40 9.20
C GLU A 3 4.37 14.77 9.29
N GLY A 4 3.78 15.12 8.16
CA GLY A 4 2.37 15.43 8.08
C GLY A 4 1.53 14.15 7.97
N PRO A 5 0.20 14.30 8.03
CA PRO A 5 -0.70 13.13 7.94
C PRO A 5 -0.63 12.39 6.61
N TYR A 6 -0.04 12.99 5.59
CA TYR A 6 0.09 12.36 4.28
C TYR A 6 1.47 11.74 4.04
N ALA A 7 2.32 11.70 5.07
CA ALA A 7 3.72 11.30 4.90
C ALA A 7 3.91 9.78 4.79
N SER A 8 3.05 9.00 5.41
CA SER A 8 3.21 7.54 5.42
C SER A 8 1.86 6.83 5.34
N PHE A 9 1.92 5.58 4.90
CA PHE A 9 0.75 4.73 4.77
C PHE A 9 1.20 3.27 4.72
N ASP A 10 0.31 2.36 5.11
CA ASP A 10 0.54 0.92 4.96
C ASP A 10 -0.57 0.34 4.11
N VAL A 11 -0.22 -0.55 3.21
CA VAL A 11 -1.18 -1.26 2.37
C VAL A 11 -1.07 -2.75 2.68
N TYR A 12 -2.11 -3.30 3.27
CA TYR A 12 -2.20 -4.73 3.56
C TYR A 12 -2.78 -5.44 2.34
N VAL A 13 -2.13 -6.51 1.92
CA VAL A 13 -2.52 -7.26 0.74
C VAL A 13 -2.64 -8.74 1.11
N ASP A 14 -3.75 -9.35 0.74
CA ASP A 14 -3.92 -10.79 0.94
C ASP A 14 -3.22 -11.54 -0.19
N ALA A 15 -1.91 -11.56 -0.11
CA ALA A 15 -1.03 -12.21 -1.09
C ALA A 15 0.13 -12.86 -0.33
N ALA A 16 0.59 -13.98 -0.83
CA ALA A 16 1.64 -14.75 -0.17
C ALA A 16 3.03 -14.12 -0.30
N ASP A 17 3.25 -13.29 -1.33
CA ASP A 17 4.59 -12.82 -1.69
C ASP A 17 4.59 -11.35 -2.08
N ALA A 18 5.27 -10.55 -1.29
CA ALA A 18 5.38 -9.11 -1.53
C ALA A 18 6.10 -8.79 -2.84
N ALA A 19 7.12 -9.57 -3.20
CA ALA A 19 7.88 -9.32 -4.43
C ALA A 19 7.00 -9.43 -5.67
N THR A 20 6.11 -10.41 -5.70
CA THR A 20 5.17 -10.59 -6.80
C THR A 20 4.20 -9.41 -6.90
N VAL A 21 3.68 -8.96 -5.75
CA VAL A 21 2.77 -7.81 -5.71
C VAL A 21 3.45 -6.56 -6.25
N LEU A 22 4.67 -6.29 -5.79
CA LEU A 22 5.43 -5.13 -6.25
C LEU A 22 5.73 -5.19 -7.75
N ASP A 23 6.10 -6.37 -8.25
CA ASP A 23 6.38 -6.54 -9.66
C ASP A 23 5.13 -6.30 -10.52
N ARG A 24 3.99 -6.79 -10.09
CA ARG A 24 2.72 -6.54 -10.78
C ARG A 24 2.34 -5.07 -10.78
N LEU A 25 2.55 -4.38 -9.65
CA LEU A 25 2.30 -2.94 -9.58
C LEU A 25 3.20 -2.18 -10.52
N ARG A 26 4.49 -2.53 -10.54
CA ARG A 26 5.43 -1.87 -11.44
C ARG A 26 5.03 -2.03 -12.90
N THR A 27 4.62 -3.22 -13.27
CA THR A 27 4.16 -3.50 -14.63
C THR A 27 2.90 -2.72 -14.98
N ALA A 28 1.94 -2.68 -14.05
CA ALA A 28 0.65 -2.05 -14.28
C ALA A 28 0.72 -0.51 -14.30
N LEU A 29 1.54 0.07 -13.42
CA LEU A 29 1.57 1.51 -13.17
C LEU A 29 2.83 2.20 -13.70
N GLY A 30 3.77 1.45 -14.25
CA GLY A 30 4.98 2.03 -14.82
C GLY A 30 5.98 2.54 -13.80
N GLY A 31 5.91 2.07 -12.56
CA GLY A 31 6.85 2.43 -11.53
C GLY A 31 8.25 1.88 -11.79
N ARG A 32 9.19 2.29 -10.98
CA ARG A 32 10.59 1.86 -11.09
C ARG A 32 11.08 1.31 -9.75
N HIS A 33 12.13 0.52 -9.82
CA HIS A 33 12.82 0.06 -8.61
C HIS A 33 13.43 1.26 -7.89
N GLY A 34 13.46 1.20 -6.57
CA GLY A 34 14.17 2.19 -5.81
C GLY A 34 15.68 2.13 -6.08
N PRO A 35 16.42 3.19 -5.74
CA PRO A 35 17.88 3.18 -5.87
C PRO A 35 18.48 2.03 -5.04
N ALA A 36 19.58 1.46 -5.51
CA ALA A 36 20.23 0.35 -4.83
C ALA A 36 20.66 0.70 -3.39
N THR A 37 20.84 1.97 -3.11
CA THR A 37 21.23 2.46 -1.78
C THR A 37 20.04 2.81 -0.90
N ALA A 38 18.81 2.75 -1.42
CA ALA A 38 17.62 3.10 -0.68
C ALA A 38 16.93 1.85 -0.15
N ALA A 39 16.17 2.01 0.91
CA ALA A 39 15.42 0.92 1.51
C ALA A 39 14.08 0.65 0.81
N HIS A 40 13.82 1.31 -0.31
CA HIS A 40 12.53 1.23 -1.00
C HIS A 40 12.63 0.33 -2.23
N ASP A 41 11.67 -0.58 -2.35
CA ASP A 41 11.64 -1.55 -3.44
C ASP A 41 11.01 -1.00 -4.71
N LEU A 42 10.07 -0.07 -4.57
CA LEU A 42 9.31 0.44 -5.71
C LEU A 42 8.99 1.92 -5.52
N VAL A 43 9.18 2.67 -6.59
CA VAL A 43 8.83 4.09 -6.62
C VAL A 43 7.77 4.29 -7.70
N ILE A 44 6.62 4.81 -7.32
CA ILE A 44 5.51 5.15 -8.22
C ILE A 44 5.11 6.60 -7.96
N GLY A 45 5.43 7.50 -8.90
CA GLY A 45 5.14 8.93 -8.69
C GLY A 45 5.72 9.43 -7.38
N PRO A 46 4.90 10.03 -6.51
CA PRO A 46 5.38 10.55 -5.23
C PRO A 46 5.54 9.47 -4.14
N LEU A 47 5.25 8.22 -4.44
CA LEU A 47 5.23 7.16 -3.44
C LEU A 47 6.49 6.30 -3.50
N TRP A 48 7.04 6.00 -2.32
CA TRP A 48 8.15 5.08 -2.12
C TRP A 48 7.64 3.94 -1.26
N MET A 49 7.70 2.69 -1.76
CA MET A 49 7.13 1.54 -1.07
C MET A 49 8.16 0.44 -0.86
N THR A 50 8.06 -0.21 0.30
CA THR A 50 8.87 -1.36 0.65
C THR A 50 7.91 -2.52 0.93
N GLY A 51 8.12 -3.65 0.28
CA GLY A 51 7.32 -4.84 0.53
C GLY A 51 7.88 -5.63 1.69
N ALA A 52 7.00 -6.09 2.56
CA ALA A 52 7.40 -6.85 3.73
C ALA A 52 6.40 -7.96 4.02
N HIS A 53 6.87 -9.00 4.66
CA HIS A 53 6.00 -10.01 5.24
C HIS A 53 5.37 -9.43 6.49
N ASN A 54 4.08 -9.70 6.68
CA ASN A 54 3.37 -9.19 7.86
C ASN A 54 3.73 -10.05 9.07
N ASP A 55 4.76 -9.64 9.79
CA ASP A 55 5.26 -10.37 10.96
C ASP A 55 4.35 -10.24 12.18
N HIS A 56 3.38 -9.35 12.14
CA HIS A 56 2.44 -9.16 13.23
C HIS A 56 1.24 -10.11 13.18
N ARG A 57 1.10 -10.86 12.09
CA ARG A 57 -0.01 -11.79 12.00
C ARG A 57 0.21 -12.98 12.94
N THR A 58 -0.89 -13.48 13.50
CA THR A 58 -0.85 -14.58 14.44
C THR A 58 -0.99 -15.95 13.77
N GLY A 59 -1.44 -15.97 12.53
CA GLY A 59 -1.78 -17.19 11.82
C GLY A 59 -3.20 -17.68 12.12
N HIS A 60 -3.97 -16.92 12.90
CA HIS A 60 -5.33 -17.28 13.30
C HIS A 60 -6.34 -16.32 12.68
N ARG A 61 -6.51 -16.44 11.38
CA ARG A 61 -7.46 -15.60 10.66
C ARG A 61 -8.89 -15.97 11.04
N SER A 62 -9.63 -15.01 11.60
CA SER A 62 -11.02 -15.23 12.03
C SER A 62 -11.99 -15.27 10.84
N ASP A 63 -11.69 -14.53 9.79
CA ASP A 63 -12.46 -14.55 8.53
C ASP A 63 -11.57 -14.06 7.37
N PRO A 64 -12.01 -14.21 6.11
CA PRO A 64 -11.20 -13.81 4.97
C PRO A 64 -10.85 -12.33 4.92
N HIS A 65 -11.60 -11.50 5.64
CA HIS A 65 -11.41 -10.05 5.62
C HIS A 65 -10.65 -9.54 6.85
N ASP A 66 -10.04 -10.44 7.62
CA ASP A 66 -9.21 -10.06 8.76
C ASP A 66 -7.86 -9.59 8.24
N PHE A 67 -7.79 -8.33 7.82
CA PHE A 67 -6.63 -7.78 7.11
C PHE A 67 -5.35 -7.79 7.95
N LEU A 68 -5.47 -7.77 9.28
CA LEU A 68 -4.29 -7.84 10.15
C LEU A 68 -3.59 -9.21 10.04
N GLU A 69 -4.28 -10.20 9.50
CA GLU A 69 -3.73 -11.55 9.27
C GLU A 69 -3.31 -11.79 7.83
N TRP A 70 -3.46 -10.81 6.94
CA TRP A 70 -3.00 -10.94 5.55
C TRP A 70 -1.48 -10.97 5.52
N PRO A 71 -0.87 -11.83 4.67
CA PRO A 71 0.58 -12.08 4.75
C PRO A 71 1.49 -10.95 4.32
N THR A 72 1.00 -10.03 3.50
CA THR A 72 1.85 -9.00 2.87
C THR A 72 1.44 -7.61 3.32
N VAL A 73 2.44 -6.78 3.60
CA VAL A 73 2.25 -5.35 3.82
C VAL A 73 3.21 -4.57 2.94
N LEU A 74 2.70 -3.52 2.29
CA LEU A 74 3.52 -2.56 1.57
C LEU A 74 3.62 -1.32 2.44
N GLU A 75 4.80 -1.09 2.99
CA GLU A 75 5.05 0.07 3.83
C GLU A 75 5.43 1.23 2.93
N GLY A 76 4.68 2.31 3.00
CA GLY A 76 4.84 3.41 2.07
C GLY A 76 5.16 4.74 2.72
N GLU A 77 5.88 5.54 1.95
CA GLU A 77 6.19 6.92 2.30
C GLU A 77 5.91 7.78 1.09
N SER A 78 5.56 9.04 1.32
CA SER A 78 5.36 9.98 0.24
C SER A 78 6.50 10.99 0.21
N SER A 79 6.75 11.54 -0.98
CA SER A 79 7.71 12.63 -1.15
C SER A 79 7.26 13.84 -0.34
N LEU A 80 8.18 14.48 0.38
CA LEU A 80 7.89 15.69 1.14
C LEU A 80 7.46 16.87 0.25
N ARG A 81 7.74 16.77 -1.04
CA ARG A 81 7.40 17.83 -2.01
C ARG A 81 6.05 17.60 -2.68
N ALA A 82 5.45 16.45 -2.47
CA ALA A 82 4.16 16.15 -3.08
C ALA A 82 3.04 16.88 -2.35
N ALA A 83 2.09 17.39 -3.10
CA ALA A 83 0.89 17.97 -2.52
C ALA A 83 0.01 16.85 -1.94
N PRO A 84 -0.76 17.11 -0.87
CA PRO A 84 -1.65 16.09 -0.31
C PRO A 84 -2.56 15.43 -1.35
N ALA A 85 -3.13 16.20 -2.27
CA ALA A 85 -3.99 15.66 -3.31
C ALA A 85 -3.26 14.68 -4.23
N GLU A 86 -1.98 14.94 -4.50
CA GLU A 86 -1.17 14.02 -5.31
C GLU A 86 -0.94 12.69 -4.58
N VAL A 87 -0.69 12.76 -3.27
CA VAL A 87 -0.47 11.56 -2.47
C VAL A 87 -1.74 10.73 -2.42
N VAL A 88 -2.88 11.36 -2.14
CA VAL A 88 -4.18 10.67 -2.09
C VAL A 88 -4.47 9.98 -3.42
N GLU A 89 -4.30 10.70 -4.54
CA GLU A 89 -4.57 10.12 -5.85
C GLU A 89 -3.62 8.98 -6.18
N ALA A 90 -2.35 9.09 -5.81
CA ALA A 90 -1.37 8.04 -6.06
C ALA A 90 -1.69 6.78 -5.26
N VAL A 91 -2.03 6.92 -3.97
CA VAL A 91 -2.41 5.77 -3.15
C VAL A 91 -3.71 5.15 -3.68
N ALA A 92 -4.68 5.98 -4.04
CA ALA A 92 -5.93 5.50 -4.64
C ALA A 92 -5.67 4.68 -5.90
N THR A 93 -4.74 5.13 -6.74
CA THR A 93 -4.37 4.42 -7.97
C THR A 93 -3.77 3.04 -7.65
N VAL A 94 -2.91 2.97 -6.64
CA VAL A 94 -2.35 1.69 -6.18
C VAL A 94 -3.44 0.74 -5.71
N LEU A 95 -4.37 1.23 -4.89
CA LEU A 95 -5.48 0.40 -4.38
C LEU A 95 -6.35 -0.13 -5.53
N ARG A 96 -6.74 0.75 -6.46
CA ARG A 96 -7.58 0.33 -7.59
C ARG A 96 -6.88 -0.69 -8.46
N ALA A 97 -5.57 -0.53 -8.67
CA ALA A 97 -4.80 -1.48 -9.46
C ALA A 97 -4.78 -2.86 -8.81
N LEU A 98 -4.53 -2.91 -7.50
CA LEU A 98 -4.49 -4.18 -6.77
C LEU A 98 -5.85 -4.85 -6.70
N TRP A 99 -6.92 -4.09 -6.48
CA TRP A 99 -8.27 -4.63 -6.53
C TRP A 99 -8.58 -5.19 -7.92
N GLY A 100 -8.15 -4.48 -8.97
CA GLY A 100 -8.33 -4.93 -10.37
C GLY A 100 -7.61 -6.22 -10.68
N MET A 101 -6.54 -6.52 -9.95
CA MET A 101 -5.80 -7.78 -10.08
C MET A 101 -6.45 -8.93 -9.31
N GLY A 102 -7.49 -8.64 -8.52
CA GLY A 102 -8.20 -9.66 -7.74
C GLY A 102 -7.73 -9.82 -6.30
N TYR A 103 -6.82 -8.97 -5.83
CA TYR A 103 -6.38 -9.04 -4.43
C TYR A 103 -7.39 -8.39 -3.49
N GLN A 104 -7.45 -8.91 -2.26
CA GLN A 104 -8.05 -8.17 -1.15
C GLN A 104 -6.99 -7.21 -0.65
N VAL A 105 -7.31 -5.94 -0.54
CA VAL A 105 -6.35 -4.88 -0.23
C VAL A 105 -6.99 -3.84 0.66
N LEU A 106 -6.25 -3.33 1.62
CA LEU A 106 -6.72 -2.30 2.52
C LEU A 106 -5.57 -1.40 2.92
N ALA A 107 -5.79 -0.09 2.85
CA ALA A 107 -4.80 0.89 3.29
C ALA A 107 -5.13 1.38 4.70
N THR A 108 -4.10 1.53 5.52
CA THR A 108 -4.22 2.18 6.83
C THR A 108 -3.33 3.43 6.83
N CYS A 109 -3.93 4.58 7.10
CA CYS A 109 -3.22 5.85 7.11
C CYS A 109 -4.15 6.94 7.67
N ASP A 110 -3.58 8.11 7.93
CA ASP A 110 -4.37 9.21 8.49
C ASP A 110 -5.38 9.82 7.51
N PHE A 111 -5.23 9.53 6.22
CA PHE A 111 -6.12 10.07 5.18
C PHE A 111 -7.03 9.00 4.56
N GLU A 112 -7.37 7.97 5.31
CA GLU A 112 -8.22 6.88 4.80
C GLU A 112 -9.53 7.38 4.23
N ASP A 113 -10.13 8.37 4.87
CA ASP A 113 -11.43 8.91 4.46
C ASP A 113 -11.40 9.55 3.07
N GLU A 114 -10.22 9.93 2.59
CA GLU A 114 -10.06 10.54 1.28
C GLU A 114 -9.81 9.51 0.18
N LEU A 115 -9.61 8.24 0.57
CA LEU A 115 -9.34 7.16 -0.37
C LEU A 115 -10.64 6.47 -0.80
N PRO A 116 -10.66 5.81 -1.97
CA PRO A 116 -11.84 5.06 -2.39
C PRO A 116 -12.20 3.99 -1.35
N ASP A 117 -13.50 3.87 -1.05
CA ASP A 117 -14.02 2.92 -0.07
C ASP A 117 -13.35 3.05 1.30
N ALA A 118 -13.01 4.28 1.70
CA ALA A 118 -12.33 4.58 2.96
C ALA A 118 -11.06 3.74 3.16
N GLY A 119 -10.23 3.67 2.10
CA GLY A 119 -9.01 2.89 2.11
C GLY A 119 -9.23 1.41 1.86
N GLY A 120 -10.46 1.01 1.61
CA GLY A 120 -10.85 -0.38 1.38
C GLY A 120 -11.71 -0.97 2.47
N ILE A 121 -11.73 -0.37 3.68
CA ILE A 121 -12.48 -0.96 4.80
C ILE A 121 -13.98 -1.07 4.48
N ALA A 122 -14.52 -0.15 3.71
CA ALA A 122 -15.93 -0.18 3.34
C ALA A 122 -16.28 -1.37 2.42
N ARG A 123 -15.29 -1.96 1.76
CA ARG A 123 -15.51 -3.12 0.89
C ARG A 123 -15.71 -4.40 1.68
N TYR A 124 -15.26 -4.42 2.94
CA TYR A 124 -15.20 -5.66 3.74
C TYR A 124 -16.11 -5.63 4.96
N ARG A 125 -16.94 -4.64 5.06
CA ARG A 125 -17.94 -4.55 6.14
C ARG A 125 -19.17 -5.37 5.80
#